data_a24cae6d804492bef43910c8dbba2c31
#
_entry.id   a24cae6d804492bef43910c8dbba2c31
#
_cell.length_a   1.000
_cell.length_b   1.000
_cell.length_c   1.000
_cell.angle_alpha   90.00
_cell.angle_beta   90.00
_cell.angle_gamma   90.00
#
_symmetry.space_group_name_H-M   'P 1'
#
loop_
_entity.id
_entity.type
_entity.pdbx_description
1 polymer ?
#
loop_
_entity_poly.entity_id
_entity_poly.type
_entity_poly.pdbx_seq_one_letter_code
_entity_poly.pdbx_strand_id
1 'polypeptide(L)'
;MSYKLAYSGLFWQVPDLERELDALRMAGWDGWEARQSLDWLGPPDRVRRLCECFDVEVAAICGPNATLSVDDPSHQICKRRIEFAAELGVMTFMTKGPGRGDLNCSEEELDRMAVVYEDLAFYGEKLGVNVTFHPHINHLVNSEAEWKRFMERLDLCRLCLDMSHAVHWGYDPLQAVRDFSESIAYVHLHDFKDGQTVELGEGKMCDYAAFLKELEQVGYAGWITVCPGEAERTEQEKMRINRDYMHGIGY
;
A
#
# COMPACT_ATOMS: atom_id res chain seq x y z
N MET A 1 14.17 -15.89 1.69
CA MET A 1 12.91 -15.98 2.48
C MET A 1 11.75 -15.94 1.51
N SER A 2 10.62 -16.59 1.79
CA SER A 2 9.42 -16.45 0.95
C SER A 2 8.57 -15.33 1.56
N TYR A 3 8.32 -14.25 0.81
CA TYR A 3 7.37 -13.22 1.22
C TYR A 3 5.94 -13.74 1.16
N LYS A 4 5.05 -13.17 1.98
CA LYS A 4 3.62 -13.24 1.73
C LYS A 4 3.27 -12.26 0.62
N LEU A 5 2.56 -12.73 -0.39
CA LEU A 5 2.17 -11.95 -1.55
C LEU A 5 0.70 -11.58 -1.49
N ALA A 6 0.41 -10.29 -1.62
CA ALA A 6 -0.95 -9.80 -1.67
C ALA A 6 -1.25 -9.09 -3.00
N TYR A 7 -2.52 -9.06 -3.35
CA TYR A 7 -3.04 -8.34 -4.50
C TYR A 7 -3.90 -7.16 -4.03
N SER A 8 -3.71 -5.99 -4.62
CA SER A 8 -4.51 -4.83 -4.24
C SER A 8 -5.91 -4.90 -4.84
N GLY A 9 -6.95 -4.79 -4.00
CA GLY A 9 -8.34 -4.68 -4.41
C GLY A 9 -8.71 -3.33 -5.02
N LEU A 10 -7.76 -2.64 -5.67
CA LEU A 10 -7.91 -1.26 -6.15
C LEU A 10 -9.11 -1.05 -7.06
N PHE A 11 -9.36 -1.98 -7.96
CA PHE A 11 -10.43 -1.87 -8.97
C PHE A 11 -11.65 -2.76 -8.67
N TRP A 12 -11.71 -3.39 -7.50
CA TRP A 12 -12.86 -4.20 -7.13
C TRP A 12 -14.10 -3.31 -6.93
N GLN A 13 -15.00 -3.37 -7.89
CA GLN A 13 -16.24 -2.58 -7.91
C GLN A 13 -17.50 -3.42 -7.75
N VAL A 14 -17.34 -4.74 -7.76
CA VAL A 14 -18.48 -5.65 -7.61
C VAL A 14 -18.85 -5.83 -6.15
N PRO A 15 -20.13 -5.89 -5.82
CA PRO A 15 -20.57 -6.08 -4.44
C PRO A 15 -20.27 -7.49 -3.88
N ASP A 16 -19.68 -8.36 -4.69
CA ASP A 16 -19.42 -9.75 -4.33
C ASP A 16 -17.96 -9.98 -3.93
N LEU A 17 -17.68 -9.73 -2.65
CA LEU A 17 -16.37 -10.00 -2.07
C LEU A 17 -15.97 -11.47 -2.17
N GLU A 18 -16.93 -12.39 -2.04
CA GLU A 18 -16.70 -13.84 -2.07
C GLU A 18 -16.09 -14.28 -3.40
N ARG A 19 -16.61 -13.74 -4.51
CA ARG A 19 -16.11 -14.06 -5.85
C ARG A 19 -14.66 -13.59 -6.04
N GLU A 20 -14.32 -12.40 -5.54
CA GLU A 20 -12.96 -11.86 -5.69
C GLU A 20 -11.97 -12.62 -4.80
N LEU A 21 -12.37 -13.05 -3.60
CA LEU A 21 -11.53 -13.87 -2.73
C LEU A 21 -11.32 -15.28 -3.29
N ASP A 22 -12.34 -15.88 -3.91
CA ASP A 22 -12.19 -17.17 -4.60
C ASP A 22 -11.21 -17.05 -5.77
N ALA A 23 -11.33 -16.00 -6.60
CA ALA A 23 -10.43 -15.74 -7.70
C ALA A 23 -8.98 -15.50 -7.23
N LEU A 24 -8.80 -14.79 -6.14
CA LEU A 24 -7.52 -14.52 -5.51
C LEU A 24 -6.84 -15.83 -5.08
N ARG A 25 -7.58 -16.68 -4.35
CA ARG A 25 -7.09 -18.00 -3.95
C ARG A 25 -6.73 -18.86 -5.14
N MET A 26 -7.62 -18.93 -6.16
CA MET A 26 -7.39 -19.72 -7.37
C MET A 26 -6.15 -19.26 -8.15
N ALA A 27 -5.81 -17.97 -8.08
CA ALA A 27 -4.58 -17.42 -8.65
C ALA A 27 -3.34 -17.67 -7.77
N GLY A 28 -3.48 -18.14 -6.53
CA GLY A 28 -2.38 -18.49 -5.64
C GLY A 28 -1.78 -17.32 -4.86
N TRP A 29 -2.60 -16.30 -4.54
CA TRP A 29 -2.22 -15.21 -3.65
C TRP A 29 -2.44 -15.59 -2.19
N ASP A 30 -1.56 -15.10 -1.30
CA ASP A 30 -1.68 -15.33 0.15
C ASP A 30 -2.70 -14.37 0.78
N GLY A 31 -2.91 -13.21 0.17
CA GLY A 31 -3.80 -12.21 0.72
C GLY A 31 -4.14 -11.06 -0.22
N TRP A 32 -4.82 -10.07 0.34
CA TRP A 32 -5.29 -8.92 -0.39
C TRP A 32 -5.24 -7.62 0.44
N GLU A 33 -5.17 -6.50 -0.26
CA GLU A 33 -5.26 -5.17 0.33
C GLU A 33 -6.67 -4.62 0.17
N ALA A 34 -7.33 -4.31 1.29
CA ALA A 34 -8.71 -3.83 1.31
C ALA A 34 -8.79 -2.31 1.12
N ARG A 35 -9.34 -1.88 -0.01
CA ARG A 35 -9.52 -0.46 -0.38
C ARG A 35 -10.96 0.02 -0.32
N GLN A 36 -11.91 -0.90 -0.23
CA GLN A 36 -13.34 -0.63 -0.26
C GLN A 36 -13.82 0.10 1.01
N SER A 37 -15.00 0.71 0.94
CA SER A 37 -15.62 1.32 2.12
C SER A 37 -15.94 0.26 3.18
N LEU A 38 -15.98 0.66 4.44
CA LEU A 38 -16.37 -0.26 5.53
C LEU A 38 -17.80 -0.77 5.37
N ASP A 39 -18.70 0.03 4.78
CA ASP A 39 -20.06 -0.40 4.47
C ASP A 39 -20.10 -1.55 3.46
N TRP A 40 -19.21 -1.51 2.46
CA TRP A 40 -19.07 -2.58 1.47
C TRP A 40 -18.46 -3.85 2.06
N LEU A 41 -17.41 -3.70 2.88
CA LEU A 41 -16.76 -4.81 3.58
C LEU A 41 -17.71 -5.48 4.58
N GLY A 42 -18.57 -4.69 5.21
CA GLY A 42 -19.43 -5.12 6.30
C GLY A 42 -18.66 -5.26 7.62
N PRO A 43 -19.23 -5.94 8.61
CA PRO A 43 -18.58 -6.06 9.92
C PRO A 43 -17.32 -6.95 9.85
N PRO A 44 -16.33 -6.71 10.73
CA PRO A 44 -15.07 -7.48 10.76
C PRO A 44 -15.25 -8.99 10.78
N ASP A 45 -16.22 -9.49 11.51
CA ASP A 45 -16.53 -10.93 11.57
C ASP A 45 -16.96 -11.53 10.23
N ARG A 46 -17.62 -10.74 9.37
CA ARG A 46 -17.95 -11.18 8.01
C ARG A 46 -16.66 -11.36 7.19
N VAL A 47 -15.79 -10.36 7.21
CA VAL A 47 -14.52 -10.39 6.47
C VAL A 47 -13.63 -11.53 6.96
N ARG A 48 -13.52 -11.71 8.27
CA ARG A 48 -12.74 -12.80 8.87
C ARG A 48 -13.22 -14.16 8.39
N ARG A 49 -14.54 -14.44 8.49
CA ARG A 49 -15.11 -15.73 8.03
C ARG A 49 -14.89 -15.97 6.54
N LEU A 50 -14.99 -14.93 5.70
CA LEU A 50 -14.74 -15.07 4.27
C LEU A 50 -13.27 -15.39 4.01
N CYS A 51 -12.35 -14.67 4.64
CA CYS A 51 -10.92 -14.93 4.53
C CYS A 51 -10.57 -16.36 4.97
N GLU A 52 -11.14 -16.84 6.08
CA GLU A 52 -10.98 -18.22 6.55
C GLU A 52 -11.56 -19.24 5.54
N CYS A 53 -12.73 -18.97 4.95
CA CYS A 53 -13.34 -19.86 3.94
C CYS A 53 -12.49 -20.02 2.68
N PHE A 54 -11.85 -18.94 2.24
CA PHE A 54 -11.05 -18.92 1.01
C PHE A 54 -9.56 -19.10 1.27
N ASP A 55 -9.13 -19.29 2.53
CA ASP A 55 -7.72 -19.44 2.92
C ASP A 55 -6.85 -18.29 2.38
N VAL A 56 -7.27 -17.06 2.62
CA VAL A 56 -6.57 -15.82 2.26
C VAL A 56 -6.56 -14.88 3.46
N GLU A 57 -5.58 -13.96 3.50
CA GLU A 57 -5.45 -12.99 4.59
C GLU A 57 -5.71 -11.55 4.10
N VAL A 58 -6.09 -10.66 5.00
CA VAL A 58 -6.07 -9.22 4.73
C VAL A 58 -4.68 -8.69 5.05
N ALA A 59 -3.96 -8.23 4.04
CA ALA A 59 -2.59 -7.72 4.19
C ALA A 59 -2.56 -6.30 4.79
N ALA A 60 -3.49 -5.45 4.37
CA ALA A 60 -3.63 -4.08 4.85
C ALA A 60 -5.05 -3.53 4.65
N ILE A 61 -5.41 -2.54 5.46
CA ILE A 61 -6.61 -1.71 5.26
C ILE A 61 -6.17 -0.33 4.75
N CYS A 62 -6.73 0.12 3.63
CA CYS A 62 -6.43 1.45 3.09
C CYS A 62 -7.43 2.50 3.57
N GLY A 63 -6.95 3.70 3.85
CA GLY A 63 -7.75 4.86 4.21
C GLY A 63 -8.02 5.82 3.05
N PRO A 64 -8.91 6.80 3.25
CA PRO A 64 -8.94 7.99 2.40
C PRO A 64 -7.61 8.74 2.53
N ASN A 65 -7.34 9.65 1.59
CA ASN A 65 -6.17 10.50 1.69
C ASN A 65 -6.17 11.27 3.01
N ALA A 66 -5.03 11.28 3.70
CA ALA A 66 -4.82 12.15 4.84
C ALA A 66 -4.84 13.62 4.38
N THR A 67 -5.13 14.52 5.29
CA THR A 67 -5.18 15.97 5.03
C THR A 67 -4.11 16.71 5.83
N LEU A 68 -4.21 18.03 5.91
CA LEU A 68 -3.31 18.88 6.69
C LEU A 68 -3.91 19.28 8.06
N SER A 69 -4.96 18.59 8.51
CA SER A 69 -5.62 18.91 9.77
C SER A 69 -6.22 17.66 10.43
N VAL A 70 -5.98 17.49 11.71
CA VAL A 70 -6.61 16.44 12.55
C VAL A 70 -8.11 16.69 12.77
N ASP A 71 -8.59 17.89 12.53
CA ASP A 71 -10.00 18.28 12.63
C ASP A 71 -10.80 17.94 11.36
N ASP A 72 -10.13 17.51 10.29
CA ASP A 72 -10.80 17.13 9.04
C ASP A 72 -11.62 15.83 9.26
N PRO A 73 -12.84 15.73 8.74
CA PRO A 73 -13.67 14.53 8.89
C PRO A 73 -13.00 13.24 8.38
N SER A 74 -12.14 13.32 7.36
CA SER A 74 -11.40 12.16 6.84
C SER A 74 -10.45 11.55 7.87
N HIS A 75 -9.93 12.36 8.80
CA HIS A 75 -9.09 11.89 9.90
C HIS A 75 -9.84 10.91 10.81
N GLN A 76 -11.11 11.19 11.12
CA GLN A 76 -11.96 10.28 11.89
C GLN A 76 -12.32 9.01 11.10
N ILE A 77 -12.42 9.11 9.77
CA ILE A 77 -12.61 7.94 8.90
C ILE A 77 -11.35 7.05 8.95
N CYS A 78 -10.15 7.64 8.93
CA CYS A 78 -8.90 6.90 9.10
C CYS A 78 -8.87 6.17 10.45
N LYS A 79 -9.21 6.83 11.57
CA LYS A 79 -9.26 6.18 12.89
C LYS A 79 -10.22 5.00 12.93
N ARG A 80 -11.43 5.12 12.38
CA ARG A 80 -12.38 3.98 12.29
C ARG A 80 -11.85 2.83 11.45
N ARG A 81 -11.05 3.10 10.40
CA ARG A 81 -10.41 2.07 9.60
C ARG A 81 -9.26 1.40 10.33
N ILE A 82 -8.53 2.12 11.17
CA ILE A 82 -7.51 1.56 12.06
C ILE A 82 -8.16 0.64 13.09
N GLU A 83 -9.31 1.05 13.68
CA GLU A 83 -10.10 0.18 14.58
C GLU A 83 -10.54 -1.11 13.87
N PHE A 84 -11.07 -0.97 12.65
CA PHE A 84 -11.48 -2.11 11.83
C PHE A 84 -10.31 -3.06 11.53
N ALA A 85 -9.13 -2.52 11.22
CA ALA A 85 -7.90 -3.30 11.03
C ALA A 85 -7.54 -4.08 12.31
N ALA A 86 -7.56 -3.41 13.47
CA ALA A 86 -7.27 -4.02 14.76
C ALA A 86 -8.25 -5.16 15.09
N GLU A 87 -9.56 -4.95 14.88
CA GLU A 87 -10.59 -5.97 15.10
C GLU A 87 -10.43 -7.18 14.18
N LEU A 88 -9.89 -7.00 12.96
CA LEU A 88 -9.55 -8.09 12.06
C LEU A 88 -8.23 -8.80 12.40
N GLY A 89 -7.38 -8.20 13.24
CA GLY A 89 -6.00 -8.64 13.46
C GLY A 89 -5.04 -8.24 12.35
N VAL A 90 -5.40 -7.25 11.54
CA VAL A 90 -4.56 -6.70 10.46
C VAL A 90 -3.63 -5.65 11.05
N MET A 91 -2.33 -5.85 10.89
CA MET A 91 -1.31 -4.99 11.49
C MET A 91 -0.94 -3.77 10.66
N THR A 92 -1.55 -3.56 9.49
CA THR A 92 -1.16 -2.47 8.58
C THR A 92 -2.38 -1.65 8.15
N PHE A 93 -2.31 -0.36 8.42
CA PHE A 93 -3.18 0.66 7.84
C PHE A 93 -2.35 1.58 6.94
N MET A 94 -2.82 1.83 5.71
CA MET A 94 -2.11 2.64 4.74
C MET A 94 -2.97 3.81 4.26
N THR A 95 -2.36 5.00 4.17
CA THR A 95 -2.99 6.15 3.55
C THR A 95 -1.98 7.02 2.80
N LYS A 96 -2.46 7.75 1.80
CA LYS A 96 -1.69 8.75 1.03
C LYS A 96 -1.88 10.13 1.63
N GLY A 97 -0.96 11.04 1.35
CA GLY A 97 -1.11 12.46 1.67
C GLY A 97 -2.20 13.13 0.82
N PRO A 98 -2.49 14.42 1.07
CA PRO A 98 -3.45 15.19 0.27
C PRO A 98 -2.98 15.29 -1.18
N GLY A 99 -3.93 15.40 -2.10
CA GLY A 99 -3.65 15.71 -3.50
C GLY A 99 -2.94 17.05 -3.62
N ARG A 100 -2.09 17.19 -4.64
CA ARG A 100 -1.28 18.37 -4.89
C ARG A 100 -1.76 19.11 -6.13
N GLY A 101 -1.67 20.45 -6.07
CA GLY A 101 -1.61 21.29 -7.25
C GLY A 101 -0.17 21.39 -7.82
N ASP A 102 0.05 22.34 -8.71
CA ASP A 102 1.33 22.48 -9.45
C ASP A 102 2.49 23.10 -8.64
N LEU A 103 2.27 23.50 -7.39
CA LEU A 103 3.26 24.19 -6.56
C LEU A 103 4.12 23.22 -5.75
N ASN A 104 5.37 23.63 -5.44
CA ASN A 104 6.23 22.89 -4.52
C ASN A 104 5.63 22.86 -3.10
N CYS A 105 5.78 21.74 -2.41
CA CYS A 105 5.36 21.59 -1.03
C CYS A 105 6.17 22.53 -0.12
N SER A 106 5.49 23.30 0.72
CA SER A 106 6.14 24.15 1.72
C SER A 106 6.54 23.32 2.97
N GLU A 107 7.50 23.83 3.74
CA GLU A 107 7.88 23.21 5.02
C GLU A 107 6.69 23.18 6.00
N GLU A 108 5.87 24.24 6.03
CA GLU A 108 4.66 24.31 6.87
C GLU A 108 3.65 23.22 6.50
N GLU A 109 3.46 22.92 5.22
CA GLU A 109 2.56 21.84 4.79
C GLU A 109 3.12 20.48 5.17
N LEU A 110 4.44 20.25 5.07
CA LEU A 110 5.08 19.03 5.55
C LEU A 110 4.91 18.86 7.07
N ASP A 111 5.11 19.95 7.83
CA ASP A 111 4.95 19.93 9.29
C ASP A 111 3.51 19.61 9.69
N ARG A 112 2.53 20.24 9.03
CA ARG A 112 1.10 19.97 9.28
C ARG A 112 0.70 18.55 8.92
N MET A 113 1.20 18.03 7.80
CA MET A 113 0.95 16.66 7.38
C MET A 113 1.58 15.66 8.36
N ALA A 114 2.79 15.94 8.86
CA ALA A 114 3.45 15.11 9.86
C ALA A 114 2.63 15.01 11.15
N VAL A 115 2.06 16.11 11.64
CA VAL A 115 1.16 16.10 12.81
C VAL A 115 -0.03 15.15 12.60
N VAL A 116 -0.63 15.16 11.41
CA VAL A 116 -1.77 14.27 11.08
C VAL A 116 -1.35 12.80 11.08
N TYR A 117 -0.20 12.49 10.45
CA TYR A 117 0.29 11.11 10.38
C TYR A 117 0.74 10.57 11.74
N GLU A 118 1.42 11.39 12.55
CA GLU A 118 1.85 11.00 13.89
C GLU A 118 0.67 10.81 14.85
N ASP A 119 -0.41 11.61 14.75
CA ASP A 119 -1.63 11.37 15.54
C ASP A 119 -2.31 10.04 15.14
N LEU A 120 -2.38 9.73 13.84
CA LEU A 120 -2.89 8.43 13.39
C LEU A 120 -1.99 7.28 13.83
N ALA A 121 -0.66 7.45 13.75
CA ALA A 121 0.30 6.43 14.14
C ALA A 121 0.25 6.15 15.64
N PHE A 122 0.18 7.20 16.47
CA PHE A 122 -0.01 7.06 17.91
C PHE A 122 -1.33 6.37 18.27
N TYR A 123 -2.40 6.66 17.50
CA TYR A 123 -3.66 5.96 17.67
C TYR A 123 -3.56 4.49 17.29
N GLY A 124 -2.91 4.19 16.14
CA GLY A 124 -2.72 2.83 15.66
C GLY A 124 -1.84 1.99 16.59
N GLU A 125 -0.76 2.56 17.12
CA GLU A 125 0.15 1.89 18.04
C GLU A 125 -0.59 1.30 19.26
N LYS A 126 -1.55 2.05 19.83
CA LYS A 126 -2.37 1.58 20.96
C LYS A 126 -3.25 0.39 20.62
N LEU A 127 -3.52 0.18 19.34
CA LEU A 127 -4.36 -0.90 18.83
C LEU A 127 -3.54 -2.01 18.16
N GLY A 128 -2.20 -1.90 18.14
CA GLY A 128 -1.30 -2.86 17.47
C GLY A 128 -1.31 -2.74 15.97
N VAL A 129 -1.66 -1.58 15.41
CA VAL A 129 -1.72 -1.33 13.96
C VAL A 129 -0.64 -0.32 13.55
N ASN A 130 0.24 -0.71 12.64
CA ASN A 130 1.20 0.18 12.01
C ASN A 130 0.48 1.09 11.01
N VAL A 131 0.54 2.39 11.22
CA VAL A 131 0.10 3.37 10.24
C VAL A 131 1.23 3.65 9.28
N THR A 132 0.96 3.55 7.98
CA THR A 132 1.98 3.76 6.95
C THR A 132 1.61 4.93 6.04
N PHE A 133 2.60 5.80 5.82
CA PHE A 133 2.57 6.82 4.78
C PHE A 133 2.90 6.17 3.44
N HIS A 134 2.04 6.40 2.45
CA HIS A 134 2.28 5.99 1.07
C HIS A 134 2.62 7.22 0.21
N PRO A 135 3.91 7.47 -0.10
CA PRO A 135 4.28 8.50 -1.07
C PRO A 135 3.67 8.17 -2.43
N HIS A 136 3.08 9.17 -3.09
CA HIS A 136 2.35 8.91 -4.32
C HIS A 136 2.46 10.11 -5.26
N ILE A 137 2.67 9.85 -6.56
CA ILE A 137 2.65 10.89 -7.60
C ILE A 137 1.36 11.72 -7.53
N ASN A 138 1.47 13.01 -7.83
CA ASN A 138 0.37 13.98 -7.77
C ASN A 138 -0.23 14.19 -6.36
N HIS A 139 0.52 13.84 -5.31
CA HIS A 139 0.20 14.15 -3.91
C HIS A 139 1.20 15.16 -3.35
N LEU A 140 0.99 15.64 -2.14
CA LEU A 140 1.76 16.73 -1.54
C LEU A 140 3.27 16.44 -1.55
N VAL A 141 3.67 15.24 -1.18
CA VAL A 141 5.03 14.74 -1.37
C VAL A 141 5.14 14.14 -2.78
N ASN A 142 5.88 14.79 -3.67
CA ASN A 142 5.92 14.48 -5.09
C ASN A 142 7.34 14.56 -5.70
N SER A 143 8.34 14.34 -4.88
CA SER A 143 9.75 14.24 -5.30
C SER A 143 10.56 13.50 -4.24
N GLU A 144 11.75 12.98 -4.63
CA GLU A 144 12.70 12.36 -3.70
C GLU A 144 13.05 13.30 -2.53
N ALA A 145 13.33 14.57 -2.83
CA ALA A 145 13.74 15.55 -1.81
C ALA A 145 12.60 15.84 -0.82
N GLU A 146 11.36 15.97 -1.28
CA GLU A 146 10.19 16.15 -0.41
C GLU A 146 9.92 14.88 0.41
N TRP A 147 10.08 13.72 -0.18
CA TRP A 147 9.91 12.44 0.52
C TRP A 147 10.92 12.31 1.67
N LYS A 148 12.21 12.53 1.42
CA LYS A 148 13.25 12.50 2.47
C LYS A 148 12.93 13.47 3.59
N ARG A 149 12.64 14.74 3.26
CA ARG A 149 12.27 15.76 4.26
C ARG A 149 11.01 15.39 5.05
N PHE A 150 10.04 14.75 4.43
CA PHE A 150 8.85 14.31 5.14
C PHE A 150 9.14 13.16 6.09
N MET A 151 9.87 12.15 5.65
CA MET A 151 10.24 11.01 6.50
C MET A 151 11.07 11.42 7.73
N GLU A 152 11.91 12.47 7.62
CA GLU A 152 12.66 13.05 8.75
C GLU A 152 11.77 13.64 9.85
N ARG A 153 10.50 13.90 9.57
CA ARG A 153 9.49 14.43 10.51
C ARG A 153 8.67 13.35 11.22
N LEU A 154 8.79 12.12 10.76
CA LEU A 154 8.00 11.00 11.28
C LEU A 154 8.82 10.19 12.29
N ASP A 155 8.19 9.85 13.41
CA ASP A 155 8.76 9.02 14.47
C ASP A 155 8.03 7.68 14.59
N LEU A 156 6.72 7.70 14.72
CA LEU A 156 5.87 6.52 14.87
C LEU A 156 5.34 6.00 13.53
N CYS A 157 4.99 6.91 12.63
CA CYS A 157 4.44 6.55 11.33
C CYS A 157 5.50 5.83 10.49
N ARG A 158 5.12 4.73 9.88
CA ARG A 158 5.97 3.89 9.03
C ARG A 158 5.79 4.21 7.55
N LEU A 159 6.57 3.56 6.71
CA LEU A 159 6.55 3.73 5.26
C LEU A 159 5.86 2.55 4.56
N CYS A 160 4.91 2.86 3.68
CA CYS A 160 4.53 1.99 2.58
C CYS A 160 5.40 2.34 1.37
N LEU A 161 6.45 1.57 1.13
CA LEU A 161 7.37 1.81 0.02
C LEU A 161 6.72 1.36 -1.29
N ASP A 162 6.42 2.32 -2.17
CA ASP A 162 6.03 2.05 -3.54
C ASP A 162 7.19 2.40 -4.48
N MET A 163 7.81 1.35 -5.04
CA MET A 163 8.98 1.50 -5.88
C MET A 163 8.69 2.27 -7.18
N SER A 164 7.46 2.21 -7.68
CA SER A 164 7.09 2.87 -8.93
C SER A 164 7.14 4.39 -8.83
N HIS A 165 6.73 4.94 -7.69
CA HIS A 165 6.79 6.37 -7.45
C HIS A 165 8.23 6.86 -7.27
N ALA A 166 9.10 6.06 -6.63
CA ALA A 166 10.53 6.34 -6.59
C ALA A 166 11.11 6.45 -8.01
N VAL A 167 10.89 5.45 -8.86
CA VAL A 167 11.35 5.46 -10.26
C VAL A 167 10.79 6.65 -11.04
N HIS A 168 9.51 7.00 -10.85
CA HIS A 168 8.89 8.16 -11.50
C HIS A 168 9.60 9.48 -11.17
N TRP A 169 10.12 9.61 -9.94
CA TRP A 169 10.89 10.80 -9.51
C TRP A 169 12.38 10.71 -9.83
N GLY A 170 12.82 9.66 -10.52
CA GLY A 170 14.24 9.41 -10.82
C GLY A 170 15.05 8.95 -9.62
N TYR A 171 14.39 8.53 -8.54
CA TYR A 171 15.02 7.96 -7.37
C TYR A 171 15.24 6.46 -7.58
N ASP A 172 16.49 5.99 -7.42
CA ASP A 172 16.81 4.57 -7.50
C ASP A 172 16.01 3.79 -6.44
N PRO A 173 15.12 2.85 -6.83
CA PRO A 173 14.30 2.11 -5.88
C PRO A 173 15.12 1.24 -4.91
N LEU A 174 16.29 0.75 -5.31
CA LEU A 174 17.18 0.01 -4.41
C LEU A 174 17.81 0.95 -3.38
N GLN A 175 18.13 2.18 -3.79
CA GLN A 175 18.61 3.20 -2.85
C GLN A 175 17.49 3.62 -1.89
N ALA A 176 16.24 3.73 -2.34
CA ALA A 176 15.11 4.01 -1.47
C ALA A 176 14.90 2.92 -0.41
N VAL A 177 15.09 1.64 -0.76
CA VAL A 177 15.09 0.54 0.23
C VAL A 177 16.14 0.76 1.30
N ARG A 178 17.37 1.10 0.91
CA ARG A 178 18.49 1.33 1.86
C ARG A 178 18.26 2.55 2.74
N ASP A 179 17.83 3.66 2.13
CA ASP A 179 17.65 4.93 2.84
C ASP A 179 16.51 4.86 3.88
N PHE A 180 15.49 4.03 3.64
CA PHE A 180 14.31 3.92 4.50
C PHE A 180 14.15 2.55 5.18
N SER A 181 15.19 1.72 5.19
CA SER A 181 15.14 0.31 5.65
C SER A 181 14.48 0.13 7.02
N GLU A 182 14.73 1.02 7.97
CA GLU A 182 14.16 0.95 9.33
C GLU A 182 12.70 1.38 9.40
N SER A 183 12.22 2.12 8.38
CA SER A 183 10.86 2.66 8.35
C SER A 183 9.90 1.83 7.52
N ILE A 184 10.37 0.96 6.62
CA ILE A 184 9.52 0.18 5.72
C ILE A 184 8.70 -0.84 6.53
N ALA A 185 7.38 -0.70 6.47
CA ALA A 185 6.44 -1.65 7.08
C ALA A 185 5.49 -2.30 6.07
N TYR A 186 5.41 -1.76 4.86
CA TYR A 186 4.59 -2.28 3.78
C TYR A 186 5.20 -1.96 2.42
N VAL A 187 4.96 -2.78 1.40
CA VAL A 187 5.55 -2.60 0.07
C VAL A 187 4.52 -2.77 -1.02
N HIS A 188 4.51 -1.82 -1.96
CA HIS A 188 3.74 -1.90 -3.20
C HIS A 188 4.63 -2.13 -4.41
N LEU A 189 4.16 -2.96 -5.33
CA LEU A 189 4.71 -3.14 -6.66
C LEU A 189 3.70 -2.68 -7.71
N HIS A 190 4.11 -1.74 -8.54
CA HIS A 190 3.41 -1.31 -9.74
C HIS A 190 4.33 -1.45 -10.94
N ASP A 191 3.77 -1.55 -12.14
CA ASP A 191 4.51 -1.36 -13.37
C ASP A 191 3.84 -0.30 -14.25
N PHE A 192 4.64 0.43 -15.02
CA PHE A 192 4.17 1.53 -15.86
C PHE A 192 4.72 1.37 -17.26
N LYS A 193 3.88 1.66 -18.24
CA LYS A 193 4.23 1.76 -19.63
C LYS A 193 3.50 2.94 -20.28
N ASP A 194 4.23 3.82 -20.92
CA ASP A 194 3.67 4.97 -21.66
C ASP A 194 2.74 5.85 -20.79
N GLY A 195 3.04 5.97 -19.50
CA GLY A 195 2.27 6.80 -18.54
C GLY A 195 1.03 6.12 -17.96
N GLN A 196 0.78 4.85 -18.26
CA GLN A 196 -0.32 4.06 -17.71
C GLN A 196 0.20 2.93 -16.83
N THR A 197 -0.55 2.57 -15.79
CA THR A 197 -0.27 1.37 -15.02
C THR A 197 -0.59 0.13 -15.85
N VAL A 198 0.33 -0.85 -15.82
CA VAL A 198 0.21 -2.13 -16.51
C VAL A 198 0.50 -3.28 -15.56
N GLU A 199 0.27 -4.51 -16.00
CA GLU A 199 0.62 -5.67 -15.19
C GLU A 199 2.15 -5.82 -15.09
N LEU A 200 2.63 -6.42 -13.98
CA LEU A 200 4.07 -6.58 -13.75
C LEU A 200 4.77 -7.25 -14.93
N GLY A 201 5.89 -6.67 -15.34
CA GLY A 201 6.72 -7.13 -16.45
C GLY A 201 6.32 -6.60 -17.84
N GLU A 202 5.15 -5.96 -17.97
CA GLU A 202 4.71 -5.36 -19.24
C GLU A 202 5.38 -3.99 -19.50
N GLY A 203 5.62 -3.21 -18.44
CA GLY A 203 6.31 -1.91 -18.50
C GLY A 203 7.81 -1.99 -18.36
N LYS A 204 8.31 -2.94 -17.58
CA LYS A 204 9.73 -3.15 -17.28
C LYS A 204 10.41 -1.92 -16.67
N MET A 205 9.69 -1.20 -15.80
CA MET A 205 10.23 0.03 -15.21
C MET A 205 11.36 -0.22 -14.22
N CYS A 206 11.47 -1.44 -13.67
CA CYS A 206 12.45 -1.81 -12.65
C CYS A 206 12.83 -3.29 -12.77
N ASP A 207 13.99 -3.66 -12.23
CA ASP A 207 14.34 -5.05 -11.93
C ASP A 207 13.71 -5.45 -10.59
N TYR A 208 12.51 -6.05 -10.66
CA TYR A 208 11.74 -6.44 -9.48
C TYR A 208 12.45 -7.52 -8.66
N ALA A 209 13.19 -8.42 -9.32
CA ALA A 209 13.95 -9.46 -8.61
C ALA A 209 15.08 -8.84 -7.79
N ALA A 210 15.81 -7.86 -8.35
CA ALA A 210 16.84 -7.12 -7.64
C ALA A 210 16.23 -6.30 -6.48
N PHE A 211 15.09 -5.65 -6.71
CA PHE A 211 14.38 -4.88 -5.67
C PHE A 211 13.95 -5.76 -4.49
N LEU A 212 13.33 -6.91 -4.75
CA LEU A 212 12.91 -7.83 -3.70
C LEU A 212 14.10 -8.43 -2.94
N LYS A 213 15.19 -8.69 -3.65
CA LYS A 213 16.44 -9.14 -3.00
C LYS A 213 17.06 -8.07 -2.11
N GLU A 214 16.97 -6.79 -2.48
CA GLU A 214 17.43 -5.69 -1.63
C GLU A 214 16.60 -5.60 -0.34
N LEU A 215 15.27 -5.78 -0.44
CA LEU A 215 14.39 -5.86 0.72
C LEU A 215 14.78 -7.02 1.67
N GLU A 216 15.15 -8.19 1.12
CA GLU A 216 15.68 -9.31 1.93
C GLU A 216 16.98 -8.94 2.64
N GLN A 217 17.88 -8.22 1.98
CA GLN A 217 19.17 -7.82 2.55
C GLN A 217 19.02 -6.86 3.73
N VAL A 218 18.02 -5.98 3.69
CA VAL A 218 17.70 -5.09 4.82
C VAL A 218 16.81 -5.75 5.88
N GLY A 219 16.46 -7.01 5.71
CA GLY A 219 15.68 -7.79 6.69
C GLY A 219 14.17 -7.55 6.66
N TYR A 220 13.64 -6.95 5.59
CA TYR A 220 12.20 -6.81 5.44
C TYR A 220 11.51 -8.18 5.30
N ALA A 221 10.48 -8.42 6.09
CA ALA A 221 9.73 -9.67 6.11
C ALA A 221 8.20 -9.46 6.09
N GLY A 222 7.76 -8.27 5.69
CA GLY A 222 6.34 -7.91 5.58
C GLY A 222 5.71 -8.38 4.26
N TRP A 223 4.52 -7.86 4.00
CA TRP A 223 3.76 -8.13 2.79
C TRP A 223 4.34 -7.42 1.56
N ILE A 224 4.35 -8.11 0.44
CA ILE A 224 4.57 -7.54 -0.89
C ILE A 224 3.21 -7.51 -1.59
N THR A 225 2.70 -6.31 -1.85
CA THR A 225 1.39 -6.13 -2.49
C THR A 225 1.55 -5.66 -3.93
N VAL A 226 0.98 -6.42 -4.85
CA VAL A 226 0.97 -6.06 -6.27
C VAL A 226 -0.31 -5.29 -6.58
N CYS A 227 -0.15 -4.14 -7.19
CA CYS A 227 -1.25 -3.31 -7.66
C CYS A 227 -1.53 -3.57 -9.15
N PRO A 228 -2.81 -3.79 -9.52
CA PRO A 228 -3.18 -4.10 -10.91
C PRO A 228 -3.02 -2.91 -11.85
N GLY A 229 -2.79 -3.21 -13.12
CA GLY A 229 -2.81 -2.24 -14.20
C GLY A 229 -4.23 -1.78 -14.59
N GLU A 230 -4.29 -0.70 -15.39
CA GLU A 230 -5.54 -0.09 -15.87
C GLU A 230 -6.07 -0.74 -17.16
N ALA A 231 -5.35 -1.71 -17.75
CA ALA A 231 -5.76 -2.38 -18.98
C ALA A 231 -7.17 -2.99 -18.86
N GLU A 232 -7.92 -3.00 -19.97
CA GLU A 232 -9.21 -3.66 -20.09
C GLU A 232 -9.05 -5.19 -20.03
N ARG A 233 -8.93 -5.71 -18.81
CA ARG A 233 -8.86 -7.14 -18.49
C ARG A 233 -9.77 -7.41 -17.29
N THR A 234 -10.23 -8.63 -17.17
CA THR A 234 -10.92 -9.06 -15.95
C THR A 234 -9.95 -9.07 -14.76
N GLU A 235 -10.44 -8.85 -13.54
CA GLU A 235 -9.62 -8.92 -12.35
C GLU A 235 -8.92 -10.29 -12.20
N GLN A 236 -9.62 -11.37 -12.57
CA GLN A 236 -9.06 -12.73 -12.56
C GLN A 236 -7.85 -12.87 -13.50
N GLU A 237 -7.93 -12.28 -14.70
CA GLU A 237 -6.79 -12.26 -15.64
C GLU A 237 -5.62 -11.46 -15.09
N LYS A 238 -5.88 -10.28 -14.51
CA LYS A 238 -4.85 -9.45 -13.88
C LYS A 238 -4.18 -10.17 -12.72
N MET A 239 -4.97 -10.78 -11.82
CA MET A 239 -4.45 -11.58 -10.71
C MET A 239 -3.52 -12.68 -11.20
N ARG A 240 -3.92 -13.43 -12.23
CA ARG A 240 -3.12 -14.52 -12.80
C ARG A 240 -1.83 -13.99 -13.44
N ILE A 241 -1.90 -12.96 -14.28
CA ILE A 241 -0.73 -12.40 -14.97
C ILE A 241 0.32 -11.93 -13.95
N ASN A 242 -0.10 -11.17 -12.95
CA ASN A 242 0.79 -10.67 -11.92
C ASN A 242 1.39 -11.81 -11.06
N ARG A 243 0.59 -12.81 -10.73
CA ARG A 243 1.08 -13.97 -9.95
C ARG A 243 2.05 -14.83 -10.73
N ASP A 244 1.76 -15.08 -12.02
CA ASP A 244 2.66 -15.80 -12.93
C ASP A 244 4.01 -15.07 -13.07
N TYR A 245 3.97 -13.73 -13.14
CA TYR A 245 5.19 -12.93 -13.17
C TYR A 245 6.01 -13.08 -11.89
N MET A 246 5.39 -12.93 -10.70
CA MET A 246 6.07 -13.10 -9.40
C MET A 246 6.70 -14.48 -9.28
N HIS A 247 5.97 -15.53 -9.68
CA HIS A 247 6.50 -16.89 -9.73
C HIS A 247 7.69 -17.03 -10.70
N GLY A 248 7.60 -16.37 -11.86
CA GLY A 248 8.66 -16.36 -12.89
C GLY A 248 9.98 -15.75 -12.44
N ILE A 249 9.93 -14.82 -11.47
CA ILE A 249 11.12 -14.20 -10.86
C ILE A 249 11.53 -14.83 -9.52
N GLY A 250 10.88 -15.93 -9.11
CA GLY A 250 11.27 -16.75 -7.97
C GLY A 250 10.50 -16.48 -6.66
N TYR A 251 9.33 -15.81 -6.72
CA TYR A 251 8.50 -15.48 -5.56
C TYR A 251 7.06 -15.99 -5.64
#